data_9135d93a4363e259636b703b4be0241b
#
_entry.id   9135d93a4363e259636b703b4be0241b
#
_cell.length_a   1.000
_cell.length_b   1.000
_cell.length_c   1.000
_cell.angle_alpha   90.00
_cell.angle_beta   90.00
_cell.angle_gamma   90.00
#
_symmetry.space_group_name_H-M   'P 1'
#
loop_
_entity.id
_entity.type
_entity.pdbx_description
1 polymer ?
#
loop_
_entity_poly.entity_id
_entity_poly.type
_entity_poly.pdbx_seq_one_letter_code
_entity_poly.pdbx_strand_id
1 'polypeptide(L)'
;MKSLLVLLAFFSAAAFAGNAFGQFLNQWRFQFYLLSLLVMFYALFNRFFLYSFLALLLLLLNFFVVSSSVPVLFSGGEGKGKTAFGMIYQPRPSSLLDIFETADRRRADLLAVIDPVLNGVSPSGLVPAGYHLADNDEGKSFMVSSRPPRSAGRIGLGGGRSAAFVSLEIGGRGYVFLSFDLSGMSRRNKEKALGYVNAFVAAEDDPVIIFGDFGMTAWSPAFGRFLASNRLEVKNDLFSRFANLLMPPTQYVVGYRNLEFAGSRRLPSLGNRSAPSLIRLKI
;
A
#
# COMPACT_ATOMS: atom_id res chain seq x y z
N MET A 1 -28.63 20.87 -8.71
CA MET A 1 -27.86 20.94 -7.43
C MET A 1 -28.49 20.14 -6.30
N LYS A 2 -29.77 20.32 -5.96
CA LYS A 2 -30.46 19.52 -4.88
C LYS A 2 -30.28 18.03 -5.09
N SER A 3 -30.58 17.49 -6.26
CA SER A 3 -30.46 16.05 -6.55
C SER A 3 -29.03 15.55 -6.42
N LEU A 4 -28.02 16.35 -6.83
CA LEU A 4 -26.63 16.01 -6.70
C LEU A 4 -26.19 15.90 -5.23
N LEU A 5 -26.60 16.85 -4.38
CA LEU A 5 -26.33 16.81 -2.93
C LEU A 5 -27.02 15.62 -2.26
N VAL A 6 -28.28 15.33 -2.63
CA VAL A 6 -28.99 14.16 -2.10
C VAL A 6 -28.27 12.85 -2.48
N LEU A 7 -27.85 12.70 -3.75
CA LEU A 7 -27.11 11.52 -4.20
C LEU A 7 -25.77 11.42 -3.49
N LEU A 8 -25.05 12.52 -3.35
CA LEU A 8 -23.75 12.56 -2.69
C LEU A 8 -23.88 12.19 -1.19
N ALA A 9 -24.92 12.71 -0.51
CA ALA A 9 -25.23 12.38 0.87
C ALA A 9 -25.60 10.89 1.02
N PHE A 10 -26.45 10.38 0.11
CA PHE A 10 -26.82 8.97 0.10
C PHE A 10 -25.59 8.05 -0.08
N PHE A 11 -24.76 8.31 -1.09
CA PHE A 11 -23.58 7.49 -1.32
C PHE A 11 -22.55 7.60 -0.19
N SER A 12 -22.35 8.80 0.36
CA SER A 12 -21.45 9.00 1.48
C SER A 12 -21.95 8.25 2.74
N ALA A 13 -23.24 8.26 3.01
CA ALA A 13 -23.85 7.52 4.12
C ALA A 13 -23.85 6.00 3.86
N ALA A 14 -24.25 5.57 2.65
CA ALA A 14 -24.28 4.16 2.27
C ALA A 14 -22.89 3.52 2.30
N ALA A 15 -21.82 4.29 2.13
CA ALA A 15 -20.44 3.80 2.24
C ALA A 15 -20.07 3.36 3.68
N PHE A 16 -20.86 3.69 4.70
CA PHE A 16 -20.72 3.14 6.05
C PHE A 16 -21.41 1.78 6.23
N ALA A 17 -22.28 1.39 5.31
CA ALA A 17 -22.93 0.09 5.39
C ALA A 17 -21.90 -1.05 5.33
N GLY A 18 -22.02 -2.00 6.24
CA GLY A 18 -21.12 -3.17 6.32
C GLY A 18 -21.30 -4.20 5.20
N ASN A 19 -22.26 -3.99 4.28
CA ASN A 19 -22.52 -4.87 3.15
C ASN A 19 -21.57 -4.62 1.95
N ALA A 20 -21.66 -5.46 0.91
CA ALA A 20 -20.81 -5.38 -0.27
C ALA A 20 -20.93 -4.04 -1.01
N PHE A 21 -22.15 -3.48 -1.09
CA PHE A 21 -22.41 -2.21 -1.75
C PHE A 21 -21.76 -1.04 -0.98
N GLY A 22 -21.95 -0.98 0.34
CA GLY A 22 -21.33 0.06 1.16
C GLY A 22 -19.80 0.04 1.08
N GLN A 23 -19.21 -1.16 1.00
CA GLN A 23 -17.75 -1.27 0.87
C GLN A 23 -17.25 -0.92 -0.52
N PHE A 24 -18.02 -1.21 -1.58
CA PHE A 24 -17.72 -0.71 -2.92
C PHE A 24 -17.72 0.83 -2.90
N LEU A 25 -18.74 1.45 -2.35
CA LEU A 25 -18.81 2.91 -2.22
C LEU A 25 -17.69 3.49 -1.36
N ASN A 26 -17.26 2.76 -0.33
CA ASN A 26 -16.18 3.21 0.53
C ASN A 26 -14.83 3.36 -0.22
N GLN A 27 -14.62 2.64 -1.31
CA GLN A 27 -13.45 2.83 -2.17
C GLN A 27 -13.44 4.21 -2.84
N TRP A 28 -14.60 4.82 -3.06
CA TRP A 28 -14.80 6.10 -3.71
C TRP A 28 -14.89 7.30 -2.75
N ARG A 29 -14.57 7.10 -1.47
CA ARG A 29 -14.64 8.16 -0.45
C ARG A 29 -13.85 9.41 -0.80
N PHE A 30 -12.69 9.23 -1.38
CA PHE A 30 -11.86 10.35 -1.79
C PHE A 30 -12.51 11.16 -2.93
N GLN A 31 -13.15 10.48 -3.87
CA GLN A 31 -13.90 11.12 -4.94
C GLN A 31 -15.13 11.86 -4.41
N PHE A 32 -15.83 11.29 -3.41
CA PHE A 32 -16.92 11.97 -2.73
C PHE A 32 -16.43 13.22 -1.99
N TYR A 33 -15.26 13.17 -1.37
CA TYR A 33 -14.61 14.32 -0.77
C TYR A 33 -14.34 15.43 -1.80
N LEU A 34 -13.71 15.10 -2.93
CA LEU A 34 -13.43 16.06 -4.00
C LEU A 34 -14.71 16.64 -4.60
N LEU A 35 -15.72 15.81 -4.86
CA LEU A 35 -17.01 16.25 -5.39
C LEU A 35 -17.72 17.17 -4.41
N SER A 36 -17.69 16.86 -3.12
CA SER A 36 -18.24 17.75 -2.07
C SER A 36 -17.56 19.11 -2.08
N LEU A 37 -16.23 19.14 -2.27
CA LEU A 37 -15.45 20.38 -2.37
C LEU A 37 -15.88 21.22 -3.57
N LEU A 38 -16.02 20.59 -4.74
CA LEU A 38 -16.46 21.27 -5.98
C LEU A 38 -17.88 21.82 -5.84
N VAL A 39 -18.81 21.03 -5.28
CA VAL A 39 -20.19 21.47 -5.05
C VAL A 39 -20.24 22.61 -4.04
N MET A 40 -19.42 22.57 -3.00
CA MET A 40 -19.32 23.64 -2.00
C MET A 40 -18.89 24.96 -2.66
N PHE A 41 -17.83 24.95 -3.44
CA PHE A 41 -17.35 26.16 -4.13
C PHE A 41 -18.37 26.67 -5.14
N TYR A 42 -18.96 25.79 -5.97
CA TYR A 42 -20.00 26.17 -6.92
C TYR A 42 -21.19 26.82 -6.21
N ALA A 43 -21.66 26.25 -5.10
CA ALA A 43 -22.77 26.81 -4.33
C ALA A 43 -22.42 28.16 -3.70
N LEU A 44 -21.15 28.29 -3.21
CA LEU A 44 -20.68 29.54 -2.62
C LEU A 44 -20.60 30.67 -3.67
N PHE A 45 -20.04 30.39 -4.84
CA PHE A 45 -19.98 31.38 -5.94
C PHE A 45 -21.35 31.84 -6.40
N ASN A 46 -22.34 30.92 -6.40
CA ASN A 46 -23.71 31.25 -6.78
C ASN A 46 -24.58 31.75 -5.62
N ARG A 47 -23.96 32.04 -4.46
CA ARG A 47 -24.63 32.53 -3.24
C ARG A 47 -25.71 31.60 -2.67
N PHE A 48 -25.61 30.29 -2.94
CA PHE A 48 -26.50 29.28 -2.38
C PHE A 48 -25.98 28.78 -1.04
N PHE A 49 -25.97 29.62 -0.02
CA PHE A 49 -25.30 29.38 1.26
C PHE A 49 -25.73 28.10 1.96
N LEU A 50 -27.02 27.76 1.95
CA LEU A 50 -27.53 26.53 2.52
C LEU A 50 -26.90 25.27 1.87
N TYR A 51 -26.81 25.27 0.52
CA TYR A 51 -26.21 24.14 -0.20
C TYR A 51 -24.69 24.10 -0.02
N SER A 52 -24.03 25.24 0.10
CA SER A 52 -22.62 25.32 0.43
C SER A 52 -22.35 24.72 1.83
N PHE A 53 -23.20 25.05 2.81
CA PHE A 53 -23.10 24.49 4.16
C PHE A 53 -23.32 22.97 4.17
N LEU A 54 -24.33 22.45 3.48
CA LEU A 54 -24.58 21.02 3.38
C LEU A 54 -23.41 20.28 2.68
N ALA A 55 -22.85 20.87 1.62
CA ALA A 55 -21.68 20.33 0.94
C ALA A 55 -20.44 20.33 1.83
N LEU A 56 -20.27 21.35 2.69
CA LEU A 56 -19.21 21.41 3.69
C LEU A 56 -19.34 20.27 4.71
N LEU A 57 -20.55 19.99 5.20
CA LEU A 57 -20.78 18.86 6.13
C LEU A 57 -20.40 17.53 5.48
N LEU A 58 -20.78 17.30 4.23
CA LEU A 58 -20.40 16.10 3.48
C LEU A 58 -18.89 16.01 3.24
N LEU A 59 -18.26 17.15 2.95
CA LEU A 59 -16.81 17.24 2.81
C LEU A 59 -16.10 16.84 4.11
N LEU A 60 -16.52 17.39 5.25
CA LEU A 60 -15.96 17.07 6.55
C LEU A 60 -16.17 15.61 6.91
N LEU A 61 -17.36 15.04 6.64
CA LEU A 61 -17.66 13.63 6.88
C LEU A 61 -16.69 12.71 6.10
N ASN A 62 -16.53 12.95 4.80
CA ASN A 62 -15.64 12.14 3.96
C ASN A 62 -14.17 12.40 4.29
N PHE A 63 -13.79 13.64 4.60
CA PHE A 63 -12.43 14.00 5.04
C PHE A 63 -12.07 13.26 6.32
N PHE A 64 -12.96 13.24 7.32
CA PHE A 64 -12.69 12.57 8.59
C PHE A 64 -12.42 11.08 8.41
N VAL A 65 -13.19 10.40 7.56
CA VAL A 65 -12.97 8.97 7.27
C VAL A 65 -11.65 8.76 6.52
N VAL A 66 -11.35 9.58 5.52
CA VAL A 66 -10.11 9.47 4.75
C VAL A 66 -8.90 9.79 5.64
N SER A 67 -8.95 10.86 6.41
CA SER A 67 -7.84 11.32 7.25
C SER A 67 -7.58 10.40 8.45
N SER A 68 -8.62 9.86 9.09
CA SER A 68 -8.46 8.93 10.22
C SER A 68 -7.80 7.61 9.82
N SER A 69 -7.88 7.25 8.53
CA SER A 69 -7.31 6.03 7.99
C SER A 69 -5.87 6.22 7.46
N VAL A 70 -5.36 7.45 7.45
CA VAL A 70 -4.06 7.78 6.87
C VAL A 70 -3.22 8.58 7.86
N PRO A 71 -2.59 7.93 8.85
CA PRO A 71 -1.78 8.61 9.86
C PRO A 71 -0.56 9.36 9.29
N VAL A 72 -0.17 9.11 8.04
CA VAL A 72 1.09 9.60 7.46
C VAL A 72 0.85 10.38 6.18
N LEU A 73 0.10 11.48 6.28
CA LEU A 73 -0.13 12.37 5.14
C LEU A 73 1.08 13.25 4.77
N PHE A 74 2.08 13.39 5.65
CA PHE A 74 3.13 14.41 5.53
C PHE A 74 4.54 13.98 5.96
N SER A 75 4.87 12.71 6.07
CA SER A 75 6.23 12.28 6.41
C SER A 75 7.16 12.21 5.20
N GLY A 76 7.12 13.20 4.35
CA GLY A 76 8.03 13.37 3.22
C GLY A 76 9.34 14.04 3.60
N GLY A 77 10.06 13.54 4.60
CA GLY A 77 11.41 13.99 4.91
C GLY A 77 12.44 13.04 4.29
N GLU A 78 13.45 13.56 3.59
CA GLU A 78 14.65 12.79 3.29
C GLU A 78 15.42 12.52 4.61
N GLY A 79 14.95 11.56 5.39
CA GLY A 79 15.65 11.14 6.58
C GLY A 79 16.97 10.45 6.21
N LYS A 80 18.04 10.73 6.96
CA LYS A 80 19.33 10.05 6.86
C LYS A 80 19.28 8.65 7.51
N GLY A 81 18.38 7.79 7.02
CA GLY A 81 18.34 6.37 7.46
C GLY A 81 19.44 5.58 6.76
N LYS A 82 20.03 4.63 7.48
CA LYS A 82 21.14 3.80 6.98
C LYS A 82 20.65 2.65 6.06
N THR A 83 19.41 2.24 6.18
CA THR A 83 18.85 1.06 5.50
C THR A 83 17.66 1.44 4.64
N ALA A 84 17.64 0.99 3.42
CA ALA A 84 16.60 1.29 2.46
C ALA A 84 15.93 0.01 1.94
N PHE A 85 14.60 0.05 1.81
CA PHE A 85 13.79 -1.03 1.22
C PHE A 85 13.00 -0.46 0.05
N GLY A 86 12.90 -1.25 -1.01
CA GLY A 86 12.15 -0.88 -2.20
C GLY A 86 10.91 -1.75 -2.38
N MET A 87 9.86 -1.17 -2.94
CA MET A 87 8.72 -1.89 -3.46
C MET A 87 8.41 -1.41 -4.87
N ILE A 88 8.23 -2.35 -5.78
CA ILE A 88 7.78 -2.07 -7.12
C ILE A 88 6.58 -2.95 -7.49
N TYR A 89 5.65 -2.38 -8.24
CA TYR A 89 4.45 -3.04 -8.70
C TYR A 89 4.38 -3.07 -10.22
N GLN A 90 4.06 -4.24 -10.78
CA GLN A 90 3.94 -4.51 -12.21
C GLN A 90 5.14 -4.04 -13.07
N PRO A 91 6.39 -4.34 -12.68
CA PRO A 91 7.52 -4.01 -13.52
C PRO A 91 7.55 -4.91 -14.78
N ARG A 92 8.09 -4.37 -15.86
CA ARG A 92 8.45 -5.16 -17.05
C ARG A 92 9.87 -5.72 -16.89
N PRO A 93 10.20 -6.86 -17.50
CA PRO A 93 11.55 -7.42 -17.42
C PRO A 93 12.65 -6.44 -17.86
N SER A 94 12.41 -5.68 -18.92
CA SER A 94 13.35 -4.67 -19.44
C SER A 94 13.63 -3.53 -18.47
N SER A 95 12.72 -3.23 -17.54
CA SER A 95 12.90 -2.16 -16.57
C SER A 95 13.42 -2.65 -15.22
N LEU A 96 13.45 -3.96 -14.98
CA LEU A 96 13.92 -4.52 -13.72
C LEU A 96 15.41 -4.28 -13.50
N LEU A 97 16.24 -4.40 -14.54
CA LEU A 97 17.68 -4.12 -14.43
C LEU A 97 17.94 -2.67 -14.01
N ASP A 98 17.30 -1.70 -14.68
CA ASP A 98 17.42 -0.27 -14.31
C ASP A 98 16.95 0.00 -12.87
N ILE A 99 15.94 -0.75 -12.41
CA ILE A 99 15.44 -0.65 -11.05
C ILE A 99 16.44 -1.22 -10.05
N PHE A 100 17.02 -2.37 -10.34
CA PHE A 100 18.08 -2.96 -9.52
C PHE A 100 19.30 -2.06 -9.44
N GLU A 101 19.76 -1.49 -10.55
CA GLU A 101 20.85 -0.51 -10.54
C GLU A 101 20.50 0.74 -9.72
N THR A 102 19.25 1.20 -9.82
CA THR A 102 18.78 2.34 -9.02
C THR A 102 18.69 1.98 -7.55
N ALA A 103 18.23 0.79 -7.20
CA ALA A 103 18.18 0.28 -5.84
C ALA A 103 19.59 0.14 -5.26
N ASP A 104 20.54 -0.38 -6.03
CA ASP A 104 21.95 -0.51 -5.65
C ASP A 104 22.59 0.85 -5.40
N ARG A 105 22.49 1.77 -6.35
CA ARG A 105 22.95 3.17 -6.17
C ARG A 105 22.37 3.83 -4.91
N ARG A 106 21.19 3.43 -4.48
CA ARG A 106 20.51 3.93 -3.29
C ARG A 106 20.76 3.08 -2.05
N ARG A 107 21.58 2.03 -2.16
CA ARG A 107 21.92 1.09 -1.10
C ARG A 107 20.67 0.46 -0.48
N ALA A 108 19.78 -0.03 -1.33
CA ALA A 108 18.60 -0.76 -0.86
C ALA A 108 19.02 -2.16 -0.43
N ASP A 109 18.71 -2.54 0.80
CA ASP A 109 19.01 -3.87 1.35
C ASP A 109 18.03 -4.93 0.85
N LEU A 110 16.78 -4.53 0.52
CA LEU A 110 15.75 -5.41 -0.01
C LEU A 110 14.89 -4.69 -1.05
N LEU A 111 14.51 -5.41 -2.09
CA LEU A 111 13.52 -4.98 -3.08
C LEU A 111 12.39 -6.02 -3.17
N ALA A 112 11.17 -5.62 -2.90
CA ALA A 112 9.97 -6.42 -3.14
C ALA A 112 9.38 -6.08 -4.51
N VAL A 113 9.20 -7.09 -5.35
CA VAL A 113 8.62 -7.00 -6.68
C VAL A 113 7.26 -7.70 -6.64
N ILE A 114 6.20 -6.96 -6.94
CA ILE A 114 4.82 -7.43 -6.82
C ILE A 114 4.13 -7.43 -8.18
N ASP A 115 3.45 -8.51 -8.50
CA ASP A 115 2.72 -8.75 -9.75
C ASP A 115 3.57 -8.41 -11.01
N PRO A 116 4.81 -8.97 -11.14
CA PRO A 116 5.66 -8.66 -12.27
C PRO A 116 5.11 -9.26 -13.57
N VAL A 117 5.29 -8.53 -14.67
CA VAL A 117 4.96 -9.02 -16.01
C VAL A 117 6.19 -9.76 -16.56
N LEU A 118 6.37 -11.02 -16.20
CA LEU A 118 7.61 -11.76 -16.47
C LEU A 118 7.69 -12.36 -17.90
N ASN A 119 6.57 -12.50 -18.61
CA ASN A 119 6.52 -13.06 -19.98
C ASN A 119 7.31 -14.38 -20.14
N GLY A 120 7.24 -15.27 -19.14
CA GLY A 120 7.96 -16.54 -19.15
C GLY A 120 9.43 -16.47 -18.68
N VAL A 121 9.92 -15.31 -18.31
CA VAL A 121 11.27 -15.17 -17.73
C VAL A 121 11.25 -15.56 -16.25
N SER A 122 12.18 -16.43 -15.84
CA SER A 122 12.32 -16.79 -14.43
C SER A 122 12.85 -15.63 -13.60
N PRO A 123 12.31 -15.35 -12.40
CA PRO A 123 12.86 -14.37 -11.49
C PRO A 123 14.37 -14.57 -11.20
N SER A 124 14.82 -15.80 -11.10
CA SER A 124 16.24 -16.12 -10.85
C SER A 124 17.18 -15.61 -11.95
N GLY A 125 16.72 -15.56 -13.20
CA GLY A 125 17.47 -15.01 -14.32
C GLY A 125 17.53 -13.47 -14.36
N LEU A 126 16.74 -12.81 -13.53
CA LEU A 126 16.65 -11.35 -13.45
C LEU A 126 17.41 -10.76 -12.26
N VAL A 127 17.86 -11.61 -11.33
CA VAL A 127 18.59 -11.16 -10.14
C VAL A 127 20.04 -10.80 -10.49
N PRO A 128 20.50 -9.56 -10.21
CA PRO A 128 21.85 -9.14 -10.51
C PRO A 128 22.89 -9.90 -9.68
N ALA A 129 24.13 -9.92 -10.16
CA ALA A 129 25.27 -10.45 -9.39
C ALA A 129 25.38 -9.70 -8.04
N GLY A 130 25.64 -10.45 -6.97
CA GLY A 130 25.74 -9.89 -5.60
C GLY A 130 24.40 -9.74 -4.87
N TYR A 131 23.27 -10.04 -5.52
CA TYR A 131 21.97 -10.10 -4.87
C TYR A 131 21.49 -11.55 -4.73
N HIS A 132 20.67 -11.78 -3.71
CA HIS A 132 20.03 -13.07 -3.43
C HIS A 132 18.55 -12.98 -3.77
N LEU A 133 18.03 -13.95 -4.53
CA LEU A 133 16.60 -14.18 -4.61
C LEU A 133 16.15 -14.69 -3.23
N ALA A 134 15.49 -13.81 -2.48
CA ALA A 134 15.19 -14.07 -1.09
C ALA A 134 13.99 -15.02 -0.95
N ASP A 135 12.94 -14.80 -1.74
CA ASP A 135 11.83 -15.75 -1.94
C ASP A 135 11.02 -15.37 -3.20
N ASN A 136 10.26 -16.35 -3.70
CA ASN A 136 9.48 -16.22 -4.92
C ASN A 136 8.14 -16.94 -4.78
N ASP A 137 7.04 -16.22 -4.97
CA ASP A 137 5.68 -16.76 -5.08
C ASP A 137 5.29 -16.90 -6.55
N GLU A 138 5.82 -17.92 -7.25
CA GLU A 138 5.45 -18.39 -8.59
C GLU A 138 5.03 -17.29 -9.59
N GLY A 139 5.80 -16.21 -9.65
CA GLY A 139 5.56 -15.09 -10.55
C GLY A 139 4.52 -14.07 -10.06
N LYS A 140 3.97 -14.21 -8.86
CA LYS A 140 3.06 -13.22 -8.24
C LYS A 140 3.81 -12.15 -7.47
N SER A 141 4.85 -12.55 -6.77
CA SER A 141 5.77 -11.65 -6.11
C SER A 141 7.12 -12.34 -5.92
N PHE A 142 8.17 -11.56 -5.83
CA PHE A 142 9.46 -12.05 -5.36
C PHE A 142 10.20 -10.96 -4.62
N MET A 143 11.13 -11.38 -3.76
CA MET A 143 11.98 -10.47 -3.02
C MET A 143 13.44 -10.73 -3.36
N VAL A 144 14.19 -9.65 -3.52
CA VAL A 144 15.62 -9.68 -3.81
C VAL A 144 16.36 -8.88 -2.76
N SER A 145 17.37 -9.48 -2.15
CA SER A 145 18.15 -8.87 -1.07
C SER A 145 19.62 -8.75 -1.45
N SER A 146 20.27 -7.66 -1.05
CA SER A 146 21.73 -7.53 -1.10
C SER A 146 22.42 -8.32 0.01
N ARG A 147 21.65 -8.87 0.94
CA ARG A 147 22.14 -9.69 2.07
C ARG A 147 21.62 -11.11 1.99
N PRO A 148 22.39 -12.11 2.43
CA PRO A 148 21.88 -13.47 2.52
C PRO A 148 20.72 -13.52 3.53
N PRO A 149 19.62 -14.21 3.21
CA PRO A 149 18.51 -14.37 4.14
C PRO A 149 18.86 -15.32 5.29
N ARG A 150 18.38 -15.00 6.52
CA ARG A 150 18.45 -15.93 7.69
C ARG A 150 17.46 -17.09 7.51
N SER A 151 16.28 -16.75 7.04
CA SER A 151 15.23 -17.71 6.66
C SER A 151 14.36 -17.11 5.54
N ALA A 152 13.76 -17.99 4.75
CA ALA A 152 12.79 -17.61 3.73
C ALA A 152 11.74 -18.70 3.61
N GLY A 153 10.53 -18.34 3.16
CA GLY A 153 9.45 -19.29 2.98
C GLY A 153 8.16 -18.63 2.54
N ARG A 154 7.06 -19.39 2.65
CA ARG A 154 5.75 -18.94 2.22
C ARG A 154 4.68 -19.26 3.23
N ILE A 155 3.68 -18.39 3.28
CA ILE A 155 2.44 -18.63 4.03
C ILE A 155 1.26 -18.70 3.06
N GLY A 156 0.41 -19.72 3.22
CA GLY A 156 -0.81 -19.85 2.43
C GLY A 156 -1.82 -18.77 2.83
N LEU A 157 -2.34 -18.04 1.85
CA LEU A 157 -3.36 -17.01 2.05
C LEU A 157 -4.77 -17.50 1.70
N GLY A 158 -4.89 -18.75 1.25
CA GLY A 158 -6.13 -19.31 0.72
C GLY A 158 -6.44 -18.83 -0.70
N GLY A 159 -7.40 -19.50 -1.35
CA GLY A 159 -7.78 -19.15 -2.72
C GLY A 159 -6.67 -19.31 -3.76
N GLY A 160 -5.71 -20.20 -3.52
CA GLY A 160 -4.57 -20.44 -4.42
C GLY A 160 -3.52 -19.33 -4.39
N ARG A 161 -3.52 -18.48 -3.34
CA ARG A 161 -2.53 -17.41 -3.15
C ARG A 161 -1.64 -17.73 -1.96
N SER A 162 -0.42 -17.24 -2.02
CA SER A 162 0.54 -17.26 -0.93
C SER A 162 1.18 -15.88 -0.73
N ALA A 163 1.82 -15.70 0.41
CA ALA A 163 2.73 -14.60 0.65
C ALA A 163 4.14 -15.16 0.81
N ALA A 164 5.10 -14.54 0.17
CA ALA A 164 6.50 -14.80 0.39
C ALA A 164 6.99 -14.07 1.64
N PHE A 165 7.81 -14.71 2.46
CA PHE A 165 8.49 -14.04 3.57
C PHE A 165 9.99 -14.30 3.56
N VAL A 166 10.73 -13.34 4.10
CA VAL A 166 12.17 -13.44 4.29
C VAL A 166 12.58 -12.76 5.59
N SER A 167 13.44 -13.38 6.34
CA SER A 167 14.08 -12.78 7.53
C SER A 167 15.50 -12.35 7.20
N LEU A 168 15.83 -11.08 7.51
CA LEU A 168 17.15 -10.50 7.33
C LEU A 168 17.67 -9.96 8.66
N GLU A 169 18.98 -10.03 8.85
CA GLU A 169 19.65 -9.31 9.93
C GLU A 169 20.15 -7.96 9.44
N ILE A 170 19.73 -6.89 10.10
CA ILE A 170 20.06 -5.53 9.73
C ILE A 170 20.46 -4.76 10.99
N GLY A 171 21.71 -4.30 11.03
CA GLY A 171 22.23 -3.59 12.21
C GLY A 171 22.25 -4.43 13.50
N GLY A 172 22.40 -5.75 13.38
CA GLY A 172 22.40 -6.69 14.52
C GLY A 172 21.00 -7.03 15.05
N ARG A 173 19.94 -6.65 14.34
CA ARG A 173 18.55 -6.94 14.66
C ARG A 173 17.87 -7.70 13.52
N GLY A 174 17.06 -8.71 13.87
CA GLY A 174 16.21 -9.42 12.93
C GLY A 174 15.04 -8.56 12.46
N TYR A 175 14.67 -8.71 11.18
CA TYR A 175 13.46 -8.16 10.58
C TYR A 175 12.86 -9.19 9.65
N VAL A 176 11.54 -9.35 9.70
CA VAL A 176 10.80 -10.20 8.77
C VAL A 176 10.11 -9.33 7.74
N PHE A 177 10.34 -9.64 6.49
CA PHE A 177 9.71 -8.99 5.35
C PHE A 177 8.69 -9.93 4.73
N LEU A 178 7.50 -9.42 4.44
CA LEU A 178 6.42 -10.16 3.83
C LEU A 178 6.00 -9.49 2.53
N SER A 179 5.77 -10.26 1.47
CA SER A 179 5.31 -9.74 0.18
C SER A 179 4.15 -10.55 -0.36
N PHE A 180 3.09 -9.90 -0.82
CA PHE A 180 1.92 -10.55 -1.43
C PHE A 180 1.13 -9.63 -2.37
N ASP A 181 0.28 -10.28 -3.19
CA ASP A 181 -0.70 -9.63 -4.04
C ASP A 181 -2.10 -10.20 -3.79
N LEU A 182 -3.01 -9.39 -3.25
CA LEU A 182 -4.43 -9.72 -3.07
C LEU A 182 -5.33 -9.09 -4.15
N SER A 183 -4.75 -8.44 -5.16
CA SER A 183 -5.53 -7.89 -6.27
C SER A 183 -6.32 -9.02 -6.97
N GLY A 184 -7.49 -8.70 -7.50
CA GLY A 184 -8.33 -9.69 -8.17
C GLY A 184 -9.01 -10.74 -7.26
N MET A 185 -8.66 -10.86 -5.98
CA MET A 185 -9.38 -11.73 -5.06
C MET A 185 -10.75 -11.18 -4.69
N SER A 186 -11.72 -12.08 -4.46
CA SER A 186 -12.99 -11.68 -3.87
C SER A 186 -12.79 -11.10 -2.48
N ARG A 187 -13.69 -10.21 -2.07
CA ARG A 187 -13.64 -9.59 -0.75
C ARG A 187 -13.49 -10.59 0.39
N ARG A 188 -14.34 -11.64 0.40
CA ARG A 188 -14.30 -12.67 1.44
C ARG A 188 -12.93 -13.36 1.52
N ASN A 189 -12.31 -13.59 0.37
CA ASN A 189 -10.99 -14.19 0.33
C ASN A 189 -9.89 -13.23 0.79
N LYS A 190 -10.00 -11.92 0.46
CA LYS A 190 -9.09 -10.89 1.00
C LYS A 190 -9.15 -10.82 2.53
N GLU A 191 -10.35 -10.78 3.10
CA GLU A 191 -10.53 -10.75 4.56
C GLU A 191 -9.94 -12.00 5.23
N LYS A 192 -10.12 -13.18 4.63
CA LYS A 192 -9.49 -14.42 5.12
C LYS A 192 -7.96 -14.36 5.00
N ALA A 193 -7.44 -13.90 3.85
CA ALA A 193 -6.00 -13.75 3.62
C ALA A 193 -5.37 -12.82 4.66
N LEU A 194 -6.00 -11.68 4.95
CA LEU A 194 -5.55 -10.78 6.01
C LEU A 194 -5.59 -11.45 7.41
N GLY A 195 -6.53 -12.37 7.64
CA GLY A 195 -6.55 -13.18 8.86
C GLY A 195 -5.32 -14.08 8.99
N TYR A 196 -4.89 -14.73 7.91
CA TYR A 196 -3.65 -15.54 7.90
C TYR A 196 -2.41 -14.68 8.10
N VAL A 197 -2.35 -13.51 7.43
CA VAL A 197 -1.25 -12.56 7.63
C VAL A 197 -1.22 -12.07 9.08
N ASN A 198 -2.37 -11.76 9.69
CA ASN A 198 -2.44 -11.37 11.10
C ASN A 198 -1.91 -12.46 12.03
N ALA A 199 -2.29 -13.72 11.79
CA ALA A 199 -1.81 -14.84 12.58
C ALA A 199 -0.29 -15.01 12.46
N PHE A 200 0.26 -14.89 11.25
CA PHE A 200 1.69 -14.90 11.03
C PHE A 200 2.40 -13.76 11.75
N VAL A 201 1.95 -12.51 11.56
CA VAL A 201 2.54 -11.33 12.21
C VAL A 201 2.51 -11.44 13.75
N ALA A 202 1.43 -12.01 14.30
CA ALA A 202 1.29 -12.19 15.74
C ALA A 202 2.21 -13.30 16.30
N ALA A 203 2.68 -14.23 15.46
CA ALA A 203 3.56 -15.31 15.84
C ALA A 203 5.06 -14.95 15.70
N GLU A 204 5.38 -13.84 15.04
CA GLU A 204 6.76 -13.42 14.82
C GLU A 204 7.27 -12.55 15.97
N ASP A 205 8.46 -12.89 16.48
CA ASP A 205 9.16 -12.11 17.51
C ASP A 205 9.87 -10.88 16.90
N ASP A 206 10.38 -11.03 15.68
CA ASP A 206 11.04 -9.97 14.95
C ASP A 206 10.02 -8.98 14.32
N PRO A 207 10.36 -7.69 14.21
CA PRO A 207 9.51 -6.71 13.54
C PRO A 207 9.18 -7.09 12.11
N VAL A 208 7.88 -7.11 11.76
CA VAL A 208 7.41 -7.43 10.42
C VAL A 208 7.17 -6.17 9.59
N ILE A 209 7.66 -6.18 8.36
CA ILE A 209 7.43 -5.15 7.35
C ILE A 209 6.75 -5.82 6.14
N ILE A 210 5.61 -5.30 5.74
CA ILE A 210 4.77 -5.89 4.71
C ILE A 210 4.77 -5.00 3.47
N PHE A 211 5.09 -5.59 2.34
CA PHE A 211 4.96 -4.98 1.01
C PHE A 211 3.83 -5.67 0.27
N GLY A 212 2.80 -4.95 -0.16
CA GLY A 212 1.72 -5.66 -0.81
C GLY A 212 0.76 -4.81 -1.62
N ASP A 213 0.13 -5.45 -2.60
CA ASP A 213 -1.15 -4.99 -3.11
C ASP A 213 -2.26 -5.67 -2.30
N PHE A 214 -2.88 -4.89 -1.43
CA PHE A 214 -3.97 -5.36 -0.58
C PHE A 214 -5.29 -5.46 -1.35
N GLY A 215 -5.37 -4.91 -2.56
CA GLY A 215 -6.59 -4.86 -3.36
C GLY A 215 -7.74 -4.13 -2.67
N MET A 216 -7.44 -3.27 -1.69
CA MET A 216 -8.39 -2.45 -0.95
C MET A 216 -7.75 -1.12 -0.55
N THR A 217 -8.57 -0.11 -0.32
CA THR A 217 -8.10 1.23 0.04
C THR A 217 -7.74 1.32 1.52
N ALA A 218 -6.90 2.31 1.87
CA ALA A 218 -6.46 2.56 3.26
C ALA A 218 -7.63 2.83 4.23
N TRP A 219 -8.73 3.38 3.73
CA TRP A 219 -9.94 3.65 4.50
C TRP A 219 -10.97 2.50 4.49
N SER A 220 -10.62 1.35 3.90
CA SER A 220 -11.44 0.15 3.99
C SER A 220 -11.53 -0.34 5.44
N PRO A 221 -12.74 -0.62 5.98
CA PRO A 221 -12.88 -1.13 7.34
C PRO A 221 -12.13 -2.44 7.60
N ALA A 222 -12.00 -3.31 6.59
CA ALA A 222 -11.24 -4.55 6.71
C ALA A 222 -9.74 -4.27 6.85
N PHE A 223 -9.21 -3.33 6.07
CA PHE A 223 -7.82 -2.92 6.18
C PHE A 223 -7.53 -2.20 7.50
N GLY A 224 -8.45 -1.33 7.95
CA GLY A 224 -8.33 -0.67 9.26
C GLY A 224 -8.28 -1.67 10.42
N ARG A 225 -9.15 -2.71 10.41
CA ARG A 225 -9.09 -3.80 11.41
C ARG A 225 -7.78 -4.57 11.36
N PHE A 226 -7.30 -4.89 10.14
CA PHE A 226 -6.00 -5.55 9.96
C PHE A 226 -4.85 -4.75 10.59
N LEU A 227 -4.78 -3.45 10.33
CA LEU A 227 -3.75 -2.58 10.92
C LEU A 227 -3.86 -2.52 12.45
N ALA A 228 -5.08 -2.40 12.98
CA ALA A 228 -5.32 -2.29 14.41
C ALA A 228 -4.95 -3.57 15.17
N SER A 229 -5.21 -4.75 14.60
CA SER A 229 -5.00 -6.05 15.24
C SER A 229 -3.55 -6.28 15.71
N ASN A 230 -2.56 -5.80 14.95
CA ASN A 230 -1.15 -5.97 15.24
C ASN A 230 -0.41 -4.64 15.44
N ARG A 231 -1.13 -3.56 15.74
CA ARG A 231 -0.53 -2.22 15.93
C ARG A 231 0.32 -1.79 14.74
N LEU A 232 -0.14 -2.13 13.54
CA LEU A 232 0.50 -1.76 12.28
C LEU A 232 0.05 -0.38 11.83
N GLU A 233 0.85 0.23 10.96
CA GLU A 233 0.48 1.45 10.24
C GLU A 233 1.07 1.47 8.83
N VAL A 234 0.48 2.26 7.95
CA VAL A 234 0.99 2.48 6.60
C VAL A 234 2.20 3.40 6.67
N LYS A 235 3.29 3.00 6.03
CA LYS A 235 4.59 3.68 6.07
C LYS A 235 4.98 4.39 4.77
N ASN A 236 4.28 4.16 3.68
CA ASN A 236 4.54 4.82 2.42
C ASN A 236 3.64 6.05 2.23
N ASP A 237 4.16 7.06 1.54
CA ASP A 237 3.39 8.23 1.16
C ASP A 237 2.27 7.84 0.19
N LEU A 238 1.03 8.03 0.64
CA LEU A 238 -0.16 7.73 -0.16
C LEU A 238 -0.45 8.84 -1.19
N PHE A 239 -0.11 10.09 -0.90
CA PHE A 239 -0.41 11.22 -1.79
C PHE A 239 0.42 11.19 -3.06
N SER A 240 1.66 10.75 -3.01
CA SER A 240 2.47 10.60 -4.22
C SER A 240 1.87 9.59 -5.22
N ARG A 241 0.92 8.76 -4.76
CA ARG A 241 0.24 7.74 -5.56
C ARG A 241 -1.10 8.16 -6.13
N PHE A 242 -1.66 9.29 -5.69
CA PHE A 242 -2.88 9.87 -6.28
C PHE A 242 -2.65 10.48 -7.67
N ALA A 243 -1.60 10.08 -8.40
CA ALA A 243 -1.41 10.48 -9.78
C ALA A 243 -2.60 10.15 -10.69
N ASN A 244 -3.43 9.15 -10.30
CA ASN A 244 -4.74 8.89 -10.88
C ASN A 244 -5.82 9.20 -9.84
N LEU A 245 -6.35 10.41 -9.85
CA LEU A 245 -7.50 10.84 -9.04
C LEU A 245 -8.71 9.88 -9.10
N LEU A 246 -8.77 9.05 -10.14
CA LEU A 246 -9.88 8.11 -10.38
C LEU A 246 -9.66 6.73 -9.74
N MET A 247 -8.43 6.36 -9.40
CA MET A 247 -8.13 5.04 -8.80
C MET A 247 -7.34 5.20 -7.51
N PRO A 248 -7.97 4.98 -6.35
CA PRO A 248 -7.25 5.03 -5.08
C PRO A 248 -6.19 3.93 -5.03
N PRO A 249 -5.03 4.22 -4.39
CA PRO A 249 -3.97 3.23 -4.25
C PRO A 249 -4.44 2.05 -3.39
N THR A 250 -4.01 0.86 -3.76
CA THR A 250 -4.23 -0.39 -3.01
C THR A 250 -2.91 -1.03 -2.55
N GLN A 251 -1.79 -0.41 -2.95
CA GLN A 251 -0.44 -0.87 -2.66
C GLN A 251 0.14 -0.10 -1.49
N TYR A 252 0.52 -0.84 -0.46
CA TYR A 252 1.01 -0.26 0.77
C TYR A 252 2.30 -0.94 1.23
N VAL A 253 3.11 -0.16 1.93
CA VAL A 253 4.11 -0.67 2.85
C VAL A 253 3.58 -0.46 4.24
N VAL A 254 3.53 -1.53 5.01
CA VAL A 254 2.95 -1.56 6.35
C VAL A 254 4.02 -2.06 7.32
N GLY A 255 4.11 -1.47 8.49
CA GLY A 255 5.02 -1.92 9.53
C GLY A 255 4.50 -1.54 10.91
N TYR A 256 5.13 -2.01 11.97
CA TYR A 256 4.76 -1.64 13.33
C TYR A 256 4.84 -0.13 13.57
N ARG A 257 3.97 0.41 14.42
CA ARG A 257 3.93 1.85 14.76
C ARG A 257 5.22 2.36 15.36
N ASN A 258 5.89 1.53 16.16
CA ASN A 258 7.16 1.85 16.82
C ASN A 258 8.39 1.74 15.90
N LEU A 259 8.24 1.27 14.66
CA LEU A 259 9.31 1.32 13.69
C LEU A 259 9.42 2.76 13.14
N GLU A 260 10.54 3.39 13.41
CA GLU A 260 10.81 4.72 12.87
C GLU A 260 11.26 4.63 11.42
N PHE A 261 10.47 5.25 10.54
CA PHE A 261 10.82 5.42 9.14
C PHE A 261 11.40 6.82 8.93
N ALA A 262 12.55 6.87 8.29
CA ALA A 262 13.23 8.14 8.00
C ALA A 262 12.60 8.89 6.82
N GLY A 263 11.75 8.21 6.04
CA GLY A 263 11.03 8.79 4.92
C GLY A 263 10.73 7.78 3.82
N SER A 264 9.85 8.15 2.91
CA SER A 264 9.58 7.42 1.68
C SER A 264 9.83 8.32 0.47
N ARG A 265 10.38 7.75 -0.59
CA ARG A 265 10.62 8.45 -1.84
C ARG A 265 10.10 7.63 -3.01
N ARG A 266 9.39 8.28 -3.90
CA ARG A 266 9.03 7.71 -5.18
C ARG A 266 10.19 7.89 -6.16
N LEU A 267 10.58 6.79 -6.81
CA LEU A 267 11.59 6.82 -7.88
C LEU A 267 10.91 7.10 -9.23
N PRO A 268 11.64 7.55 -10.25
CA PRO A 268 11.10 7.68 -11.61
C PRO A 268 10.44 6.40 -12.09
N SER A 269 9.40 6.48 -12.90
CA SER A 269 8.61 5.32 -13.32
C SER A 269 9.34 4.37 -14.29
N LEU A 270 10.43 4.77 -14.90
CA LEU A 270 11.28 3.94 -15.78
C LEU A 270 10.47 3.09 -16.79
N GLY A 271 9.38 3.65 -17.32
CA GLY A 271 8.48 2.96 -18.25
C GLY A 271 7.50 1.96 -17.62
N ASN A 272 7.43 1.87 -16.30
CA ASN A 272 6.48 1.02 -15.57
C ASN A 272 5.13 1.69 -15.35
N ARG A 273 4.09 0.89 -15.13
CA ARG A 273 2.75 1.40 -14.75
C ARG A 273 2.74 2.10 -13.41
N SER A 274 3.61 1.69 -12.50
CA SER A 274 3.79 2.36 -11.20
C SER A 274 5.26 2.68 -10.95
N ALA A 275 5.53 3.84 -10.35
CA ALA A 275 6.86 4.20 -9.93
C ALA A 275 7.26 3.39 -8.69
N PRO A 276 8.52 2.90 -8.62
CA PRO A 276 9.04 2.25 -7.44
C PRO A 276 8.98 3.16 -6.21
N SER A 277 8.70 2.60 -5.06
CA SER A 277 8.76 3.30 -3.77
C SER A 277 9.96 2.80 -2.99
N LEU A 278 10.79 3.73 -2.53
CA LEU A 278 11.90 3.46 -1.64
C LEU A 278 11.55 4.00 -0.25
N ILE A 279 11.75 3.16 0.76
CA ILE A 279 11.47 3.48 2.17
C ILE A 279 12.75 3.30 2.95
N ARG A 280 13.03 4.21 3.87
CA ARG A 280 14.21 4.15 4.74
C ARG A 280 13.80 3.95 6.18
N LEU A 281 14.44 2.98 6.85
CA LEU A 281 14.36 2.80 8.29
C LEU A 281 15.44 3.64 8.99
N LYS A 282 15.08 4.19 10.13
CA LYS A 282 16.05 4.60 11.14
C LYS A 282 16.39 3.37 11.99
N ILE A 283 17.60 2.93 11.89
CA ILE A 283 18.19 1.89 12.72
C ILE A 283 19.18 2.53 13.66
#